data_7aff225afc479c5ea2afeaae0588c946
#
_entry.id   7aff225afc479c5ea2afeaae0588c946
#
_cell.length_a   1.000
_cell.length_b   1.000
_cell.length_c   1.000
_cell.angle_alpha   90.00
_cell.angle_beta   90.00
_cell.angle_gamma   90.00
#
_symmetry.space_group_name_H-M   'P 1'
#
loop_
_entity.id
_entity.type
_entity.pdbx_description
1 polymer ?
#
loop_
_entity_poly.entity_id
_entity_poly.type
_entity_poly.pdbx_seq_one_letter_code
_entity_poly.pdbx_strand_id
1 'polypeptide(L)'
;MGHRDPLPIMRDYVDKLEAEKLLKRATTASVSLAFALIGLKTWGYIESGSVAIFGTLLDSVMDSLSSIIIFVAVRFSLVPADEDHRFGHGKAEAIAGLLQAFVITVTSIFLMFEVIDKIINPQTIRKAELGIGIIVASIVLTVLLVIYQKYVTKRTGSVAIEADEMHYSGDILLNFGVAFSLILGGYFDVIYADPIFGAIACLYLLHSAYQVFITSTDVLMDKEMSEEERYKIKEIIRNHVEVVGIHELRTRRSGLNIFIQFHMELEQGISLEEAHDISDQVEANIIEFYPNSEVFIHADPYDDSKHGAM
;
A
#
# COMPACT_ATOMS: atom_id res chain seq x y z
N MET A 1 42.05 -8.90 -2.45
CA MET A 1 40.90 -9.45 -3.18
C MET A 1 40.05 -10.20 -2.18
N GLY A 2 39.10 -9.54 -1.56
CA GLY A 2 38.14 -10.14 -0.62
C GLY A 2 36.78 -10.12 -1.33
N HIS A 3 36.28 -11.28 -1.68
CA HIS A 3 34.86 -11.44 -2.06
C HIS A 3 34.04 -10.99 -0.87
N ARG A 4 33.36 -9.83 -0.99
CA ARG A 4 32.25 -9.49 -0.10
C ARG A 4 31.01 -10.15 -0.68
N ASP A 5 30.38 -11.00 0.14
CA ASP A 5 29.09 -11.59 -0.20
C ASP A 5 28.08 -10.46 -0.51
N PRO A 6 27.20 -10.66 -1.51
CA PRO A 6 26.17 -9.68 -1.81
C PRO A 6 25.25 -9.55 -0.59
N LEU A 7 25.08 -8.33 -0.12
CA LEU A 7 24.19 -7.99 0.99
C LEU A 7 22.77 -8.52 0.73
N PRO A 8 22.13 -9.18 1.70
CA PRO A 8 20.77 -9.68 1.54
C PRO A 8 19.78 -8.52 1.55
N ILE A 9 18.77 -8.66 0.71
CA ILE A 9 17.57 -7.82 0.60
C ILE A 9 17.79 -6.52 -0.20
N MET A 10 18.08 -6.67 -1.48
CA MET A 10 17.47 -5.76 -2.44
C MET A 10 15.96 -6.04 -2.40
N ARG A 11 15.10 -5.06 -2.07
CA ARG A 11 13.80 -5.02 -2.76
C ARG A 11 14.18 -5.08 -4.23
N ASP A 12 13.71 -6.11 -4.95
CA ASP A 12 13.84 -6.16 -6.41
C ASP A 12 13.06 -4.96 -6.95
N TYR A 13 13.72 -3.81 -7.07
CA TYR A 13 13.12 -2.63 -7.68
C TYR A 13 12.84 -2.99 -9.13
N VAL A 14 11.58 -3.21 -9.38
CA VAL A 14 11.07 -3.48 -10.71
C VAL A 14 11.24 -2.22 -11.53
N ASP A 15 11.68 -2.38 -12.79
CA ASP A 15 11.71 -1.29 -13.75
C ASP A 15 10.36 -0.54 -13.75
N LYS A 16 10.42 0.80 -13.87
CA LYS A 16 9.25 1.69 -13.80
C LYS A 16 8.11 1.23 -14.68
N LEU A 17 8.43 0.78 -15.90
CA LEU A 17 7.43 0.31 -16.86
C LEU A 17 6.73 -0.98 -16.38
N GLU A 18 7.46 -1.89 -15.75
CA GLU A 18 6.90 -3.12 -15.17
C GLU A 18 6.05 -2.78 -13.94
N ALA A 19 6.52 -1.89 -13.07
CA ALA A 19 5.78 -1.42 -11.91
C ALA A 19 4.45 -0.77 -12.31
N GLU A 20 4.46 0.12 -13.32
CA GLU A 20 3.24 0.71 -13.87
C GLU A 20 2.25 -0.34 -14.39
N LYS A 21 2.75 -1.37 -15.11
CA LYS A 21 1.90 -2.47 -15.58
C LYS A 21 1.29 -3.27 -14.44
N LEU A 22 2.07 -3.54 -13.39
CA LEU A 22 1.59 -4.24 -12.21
C LEU A 22 0.49 -3.45 -11.50
N LEU A 23 0.69 -2.15 -11.26
CA LEU A 23 -0.31 -1.27 -10.65
C LEU A 23 -1.60 -1.20 -11.47
N LYS A 24 -1.47 -0.99 -12.79
CA LYS A 24 -2.61 -0.96 -13.71
C LYS A 24 -3.39 -2.28 -13.72
N ARG A 25 -2.72 -3.42 -13.67
CA ARG A 25 -3.35 -4.75 -13.63
C ARG A 25 -4.01 -5.03 -12.29
N ALA A 26 -3.36 -4.68 -11.18
CA ALA A 26 -3.91 -4.89 -9.85
C ALA A 26 -5.22 -4.11 -9.65
N THR A 27 -5.22 -2.82 -9.96
CA THR A 27 -6.43 -1.99 -9.85
C THR A 27 -7.54 -2.43 -10.81
N THR A 28 -7.20 -2.87 -12.02
CA THR A 28 -8.19 -3.43 -12.95
C THR A 28 -8.76 -4.75 -12.42
N ALA A 29 -7.94 -5.61 -11.80
CA ALA A 29 -8.39 -6.86 -11.19
C ALA A 29 -9.34 -6.58 -10.02
N SER A 30 -9.04 -5.60 -9.14
CA SER A 30 -9.92 -5.19 -8.03
C SER A 30 -11.30 -4.75 -8.53
N VAL A 31 -11.33 -3.83 -9.47
CA VAL A 31 -12.60 -3.34 -10.04
C VAL A 31 -13.36 -4.48 -10.75
N SER A 32 -12.66 -5.33 -11.49
CA SER A 32 -13.30 -6.48 -12.18
C SER A 32 -13.89 -7.47 -11.19
N LEU A 33 -13.18 -7.75 -10.08
CA LEU A 33 -13.70 -8.60 -9.01
C LEU A 33 -14.91 -7.98 -8.34
N ALA A 34 -14.86 -6.69 -8.01
CA ALA A 34 -15.99 -5.99 -7.39
C ALA A 34 -17.27 -6.11 -8.24
N PHE A 35 -17.19 -5.89 -9.56
CA PHE A 35 -18.33 -6.06 -10.45
C PHE A 35 -18.74 -7.53 -10.58
N ALA A 36 -17.82 -8.48 -10.58
CA ALA A 36 -18.14 -9.92 -10.59
C ALA A 36 -18.91 -10.33 -9.33
N LEU A 37 -18.49 -9.82 -8.15
CA LEU A 37 -19.18 -10.08 -6.89
C LEU A 37 -20.57 -9.44 -6.85
N ILE A 38 -20.74 -8.22 -7.36
CA ILE A 38 -22.06 -7.60 -7.52
C ILE A 38 -22.95 -8.46 -8.41
N GLY A 39 -22.46 -8.92 -9.56
CA GLY A 39 -23.22 -9.78 -10.47
C GLY A 39 -23.61 -11.11 -9.82
N LEU A 40 -22.69 -11.77 -9.13
CA LEU A 40 -22.94 -13.03 -8.43
C LEU A 40 -23.99 -12.87 -7.31
N LYS A 41 -23.86 -11.81 -6.49
CA LYS A 41 -24.79 -11.54 -5.38
C LYS A 41 -26.15 -11.06 -5.89
N THR A 42 -26.21 -10.31 -7.00
CA THR A 42 -27.46 -9.93 -7.65
C THR A 42 -28.22 -11.16 -8.15
N TRP A 43 -27.51 -12.07 -8.83
CA TRP A 43 -28.11 -13.34 -9.25
C TRP A 43 -28.65 -14.13 -8.06
N GLY A 44 -27.84 -14.27 -7.00
CA GLY A 44 -28.24 -14.98 -5.78
C GLY A 44 -29.45 -14.33 -5.09
N TYR A 45 -29.55 -13.00 -5.10
CA TYR A 45 -30.73 -12.28 -4.57
C TYR A 45 -32.00 -12.55 -5.38
N ILE A 46 -31.92 -12.51 -6.71
CA ILE A 46 -33.05 -12.78 -7.61
C ILE A 46 -33.58 -14.21 -7.41
N GLU A 47 -32.69 -15.20 -7.30
CA GLU A 47 -33.07 -16.61 -7.12
C GLU A 47 -33.62 -16.92 -5.73
N SER A 48 -33.11 -16.28 -4.69
CA SER A 48 -33.45 -16.63 -3.30
C SER A 48 -34.47 -15.69 -2.65
N GLY A 49 -34.60 -14.44 -3.13
CA GLY A 49 -35.35 -13.39 -2.45
C GLY A 49 -34.83 -13.05 -1.03
N SER A 50 -33.60 -13.46 -0.72
CA SER A 50 -33.03 -13.36 0.64
C SER A 50 -32.59 -11.94 0.96
N VAL A 51 -33.15 -11.35 2.04
CA VAL A 51 -32.75 -10.05 2.55
C VAL A 51 -31.27 -10.06 3.00
N ALA A 52 -30.78 -11.19 3.51
CA ALA A 52 -29.37 -11.32 3.89
C ALA A 52 -28.42 -11.21 2.67
N ILE A 53 -28.75 -11.85 1.53
CA ILE A 53 -28.00 -11.70 0.29
C ILE A 53 -28.09 -10.26 -0.25
N PHE A 54 -29.25 -9.61 -0.11
CA PHE A 54 -29.39 -8.21 -0.46
C PHE A 54 -28.47 -7.30 0.37
N GLY A 55 -28.35 -7.54 1.68
CA GLY A 55 -27.39 -6.82 2.54
C GLY A 55 -25.95 -6.97 2.02
N THR A 56 -25.50 -8.20 1.75
CA THR A 56 -24.14 -8.42 1.21
C THR A 56 -23.94 -7.86 -0.20
N LEU A 57 -25.01 -7.70 -0.98
CA LEU A 57 -24.96 -7.01 -2.28
C LEU A 57 -24.70 -5.50 -2.10
N LEU A 58 -25.37 -4.86 -1.13
CA LEU A 58 -25.12 -3.45 -0.82
C LEU A 58 -23.68 -3.22 -0.37
N ASP A 59 -23.14 -4.10 0.46
CA ASP A 59 -21.73 -4.05 0.86
C ASP A 59 -20.81 -4.10 -0.37
N SER A 60 -21.05 -5.05 -1.30
CA SER A 60 -20.25 -5.14 -2.52
C SER A 60 -20.38 -3.93 -3.45
N VAL A 61 -21.50 -3.22 -3.43
CA VAL A 61 -21.63 -1.92 -4.14
C VAL A 61 -20.71 -0.87 -3.50
N MET A 62 -20.65 -0.80 -2.17
CA MET A 62 -19.76 0.14 -1.46
C MET A 62 -18.29 -0.21 -1.70
N ASP A 63 -17.93 -1.49 -1.66
CA ASP A 63 -16.57 -1.98 -1.97
C ASP A 63 -16.16 -1.61 -3.40
N SER A 64 -17.09 -1.69 -4.35
CA SER A 64 -16.83 -1.31 -5.73
C SER A 64 -16.50 0.19 -5.88
N LEU A 65 -17.15 1.06 -5.11
CA LEU A 65 -16.84 2.49 -5.09
C LEU A 65 -15.42 2.74 -4.56
N SER A 66 -15.04 2.04 -3.49
CA SER A 66 -13.67 2.09 -2.95
C SER A 66 -12.64 1.63 -3.98
N SER A 67 -12.86 0.50 -4.64
CA SER A 67 -11.95 0.00 -5.70
C SER A 67 -11.87 0.93 -6.90
N ILE A 68 -12.97 1.60 -7.28
CA ILE A 68 -12.96 2.61 -8.35
C ILE A 68 -12.13 3.83 -7.95
N ILE A 69 -12.23 4.30 -6.71
CA ILE A 69 -11.42 5.41 -6.19
C ILE A 69 -9.93 5.06 -6.28
N ILE A 70 -9.52 3.89 -5.81
CA ILE A 70 -8.14 3.40 -5.89
C ILE A 70 -7.70 3.28 -7.36
N PHE A 71 -8.55 2.74 -8.23
CA PHE A 71 -8.25 2.62 -9.66
C PHE A 71 -7.97 3.98 -10.30
N VAL A 72 -8.81 4.98 -10.04
CA VAL A 72 -8.65 6.34 -10.58
C VAL A 72 -7.38 6.99 -10.01
N ALA A 73 -7.19 6.90 -8.70
CA ALA A 73 -6.03 7.50 -8.04
C ALA A 73 -4.71 6.91 -8.53
N VAL A 74 -4.61 5.59 -8.67
CA VAL A 74 -3.42 4.94 -9.22
C VAL A 74 -3.19 5.32 -10.69
N ARG A 75 -4.26 5.46 -11.49
CA ARG A 75 -4.10 5.95 -12.88
C ARG A 75 -3.60 7.39 -12.92
N PHE A 76 -4.10 8.23 -12.01
CA PHE A 76 -3.67 9.62 -11.90
C PHE A 76 -2.24 9.73 -11.35
N SER A 77 -1.85 8.89 -10.39
CA SER A 77 -0.48 8.89 -9.84
C SER A 77 0.59 8.55 -10.88
N LEU A 78 0.22 7.81 -11.93
CA LEU A 78 1.11 7.42 -13.03
C LEU A 78 1.20 8.48 -14.15
N VAL A 79 0.48 9.60 -14.04
CA VAL A 79 0.64 10.72 -14.97
C VAL A 79 2.00 11.36 -14.73
N PRO A 80 2.81 11.58 -15.78
CA PRO A 80 4.10 12.26 -15.67
C PRO A 80 3.97 13.67 -15.07
N ALA A 81 5.11 14.21 -14.62
CA ALA A 81 5.19 15.60 -14.20
C ALA A 81 4.75 16.55 -15.33
N ASP A 82 4.01 17.59 -14.97
CA ASP A 82 3.51 18.64 -15.85
C ASP A 82 3.92 20.04 -15.37
N GLU A 83 3.37 21.09 -15.96
CA GLU A 83 3.71 22.47 -15.60
C GLU A 83 3.28 22.85 -14.19
N ASP A 84 2.14 22.31 -13.72
CA ASP A 84 1.57 22.59 -12.40
C ASP A 84 2.13 21.65 -11.32
N HIS A 85 2.48 20.40 -11.69
CA HIS A 85 2.95 19.35 -10.76
C HIS A 85 4.33 18.85 -11.18
N ARG A 86 5.36 19.66 -10.97
CA ARG A 86 6.76 19.39 -11.39
C ARG A 86 7.37 18.13 -10.76
N PHE A 87 6.90 17.70 -9.61
CA PHE A 87 7.31 16.44 -8.94
C PHE A 87 6.41 15.26 -9.30
N GLY A 88 5.51 15.41 -10.29
CA GLY A 88 4.55 14.41 -10.72
C GLY A 88 3.37 14.26 -9.78
N HIS A 89 2.53 13.28 -10.07
CA HIS A 89 1.23 13.06 -9.40
C HIS A 89 1.26 11.91 -8.39
N GLY A 90 2.44 11.37 -8.06
CA GLY A 90 2.58 10.15 -7.25
C GLY A 90 1.89 10.19 -5.88
N LYS A 91 1.77 11.36 -5.24
CA LYS A 91 1.07 11.54 -3.96
C LYS A 91 -0.44 11.27 -4.03
N ALA A 92 -1.04 11.16 -5.22
CA ALA A 92 -2.44 10.78 -5.38
C ALA A 92 -2.74 9.40 -4.78
N GLU A 93 -1.77 8.46 -4.78
CA GLU A 93 -1.92 7.17 -4.11
C GLU A 93 -2.11 7.34 -2.60
N ALA A 94 -1.33 8.20 -1.96
CA ALA A 94 -1.44 8.44 -0.53
C ALA A 94 -2.75 9.14 -0.15
N ILE A 95 -3.26 10.03 -1.00
CA ILE A 95 -4.59 10.65 -0.81
C ILE A 95 -5.68 9.57 -0.87
N ALA A 96 -5.61 8.65 -1.84
CA ALA A 96 -6.55 7.54 -1.95
C ALA A 96 -6.43 6.59 -0.75
N GLY A 97 -5.21 6.32 -0.26
CA GLY A 97 -4.98 5.56 0.97
C GLY A 97 -5.66 6.18 2.19
N LEU A 98 -5.54 7.51 2.39
CA LEU A 98 -6.26 8.22 3.47
C LEU A 98 -7.77 8.09 3.33
N LEU A 99 -8.28 8.25 2.11
CA LEU A 99 -9.72 8.13 1.85
C LEU A 99 -10.21 6.70 2.16
N GLN A 100 -9.43 5.69 1.77
CA GLN A 100 -9.71 4.29 2.08
C GLN A 100 -9.67 4.02 3.58
N ALA A 101 -8.67 4.54 4.30
CA ALA A 101 -8.59 4.42 5.76
C ALA A 101 -9.83 5.04 6.45
N PHE A 102 -10.31 6.17 5.94
CA PHE A 102 -11.54 6.79 6.43
C PHE A 102 -12.77 5.89 6.17
N VAL A 103 -12.91 5.35 4.96
CA VAL A 103 -14.01 4.42 4.62
C VAL A 103 -13.98 3.19 5.52
N ILE A 104 -12.83 2.52 5.66
CA ILE A 104 -12.67 1.35 6.55
C ILE A 104 -13.03 1.70 8.00
N THR A 105 -12.64 2.88 8.49
CA THR A 105 -12.97 3.32 9.84
C THR A 105 -14.47 3.48 10.03
N VAL A 106 -15.15 4.15 9.11
CA VAL A 106 -16.60 4.37 9.16
C VAL A 106 -17.36 3.05 9.09
N THR A 107 -17.01 2.17 8.17
CA THR A 107 -17.64 0.83 8.06
C THR A 107 -17.39 -0.02 9.30
N SER A 108 -16.19 0.03 9.89
CA SER A 108 -15.87 -0.66 11.14
C SER A 108 -16.71 -0.16 12.32
N ILE A 109 -16.99 1.14 12.40
CA ILE A 109 -17.85 1.70 13.44
C ILE A 109 -19.29 1.19 13.28
N PHE A 110 -19.82 1.18 12.05
CA PHE A 110 -21.15 0.62 11.79
C PHE A 110 -21.21 -0.89 12.13
N LEU A 111 -20.18 -1.64 11.75
CA LEU A 111 -20.08 -3.06 12.10
C LEU A 111 -20.07 -3.25 13.63
N MET A 112 -19.38 -2.39 14.37
CA MET A 112 -19.35 -2.47 15.83
C MET A 112 -20.75 -2.25 16.44
N PHE A 113 -21.56 -1.34 15.92
CA PHE A 113 -22.94 -1.16 16.36
C PHE A 113 -23.77 -2.41 16.09
N GLU A 114 -23.63 -3.06 14.93
CA GLU A 114 -24.30 -4.30 14.60
C GLU A 114 -23.88 -5.45 15.55
N VAL A 115 -22.58 -5.57 15.84
CA VAL A 115 -22.04 -6.54 16.80
C VAL A 115 -22.64 -6.34 18.18
N ILE A 116 -22.72 -5.10 18.68
CA ILE A 116 -23.32 -4.78 19.98
C ILE A 116 -24.82 -5.15 19.98
N ASP A 117 -25.55 -4.81 18.92
CA ASP A 117 -26.98 -5.18 18.83
C ASP A 117 -27.19 -6.70 18.86
N LYS A 118 -26.35 -7.47 18.13
CA LYS A 118 -26.41 -8.94 18.15
C LYS A 118 -26.01 -9.57 19.50
N ILE A 119 -25.19 -8.88 20.30
CA ILE A 119 -24.90 -9.31 21.68
C ILE A 119 -26.11 -9.09 22.60
N ILE A 120 -26.78 -7.93 22.47
CA ILE A 120 -27.93 -7.57 23.30
C ILE A 120 -29.19 -8.35 22.89
N ASN A 121 -29.39 -8.52 21.58
CA ASN A 121 -30.54 -9.15 20.94
C ASN A 121 -30.12 -10.38 20.12
N PRO A 122 -29.66 -11.49 20.76
CA PRO A 122 -29.13 -12.62 20.01
C PRO A 122 -30.20 -13.26 19.13
N GLN A 123 -29.90 -13.41 17.84
CA GLN A 123 -30.80 -14.02 16.86
C GLN A 123 -30.22 -15.36 16.38
N THR A 124 -31.12 -16.35 16.20
CA THR A 124 -30.76 -17.63 15.61
C THR A 124 -30.56 -17.46 14.10
N ILE A 125 -29.37 -17.85 13.59
CA ILE A 125 -29.05 -17.78 12.17
C ILE A 125 -29.82 -18.87 11.42
N ARG A 126 -30.66 -18.48 10.47
CA ARG A 126 -31.40 -19.42 9.60
C ARG A 126 -30.51 -19.90 8.45
N LYS A 127 -30.49 -21.21 8.22
CA LYS A 127 -29.74 -21.84 7.13
C LYS A 127 -30.24 -21.35 5.77
N ALA A 128 -29.33 -20.73 5.01
CA ALA A 128 -29.56 -20.39 3.60
C ALA A 128 -28.51 -21.12 2.75
N GLU A 129 -28.78 -22.35 2.29
CA GLU A 129 -27.82 -23.20 1.56
C GLU A 129 -27.24 -22.51 0.30
N LEU A 130 -28.05 -21.77 -0.44
CA LEU A 130 -27.59 -20.95 -1.58
C LEU A 130 -26.65 -19.82 -1.15
N GLY A 131 -26.89 -19.21 0.03
CA GLY A 131 -26.03 -18.15 0.56
C GLY A 131 -24.62 -18.63 0.87
N ILE A 132 -24.47 -19.85 1.36
CA ILE A 132 -23.16 -20.45 1.69
C ILE A 132 -22.32 -20.62 0.42
N GLY A 133 -22.91 -21.08 -0.70
CA GLY A 133 -22.21 -21.21 -1.98
C GLY A 133 -21.67 -19.90 -2.51
N ILE A 134 -22.47 -18.83 -2.40
CA ILE A 134 -22.07 -17.47 -2.81
C ILE A 134 -20.94 -16.92 -1.92
N ILE A 135 -21.05 -17.13 -0.58
CA ILE A 135 -20.01 -16.70 0.36
C ILE A 135 -18.69 -17.42 0.07
N VAL A 136 -18.71 -18.74 -0.11
CA VAL A 136 -17.50 -19.52 -0.43
C VAL A 136 -16.87 -19.07 -1.74
N ALA A 137 -17.68 -18.89 -2.79
CA ALA A 137 -17.17 -18.39 -4.07
C ALA A 137 -16.56 -16.99 -3.93
N SER A 138 -17.21 -16.08 -3.17
CA SER A 138 -16.68 -14.74 -2.88
C SER A 138 -15.36 -14.81 -2.15
N ILE A 139 -15.23 -15.63 -1.10
CA ILE A 139 -13.98 -15.80 -0.34
C ILE A 139 -12.85 -16.26 -1.27
N VAL A 140 -13.08 -17.30 -2.10
CA VAL A 140 -12.06 -17.82 -3.00
C VAL A 140 -11.57 -16.76 -3.98
N LEU A 141 -12.49 -16.04 -4.61
CA LEU A 141 -12.13 -14.98 -5.55
C LEU A 141 -11.38 -13.82 -4.86
N THR A 142 -11.82 -13.41 -3.68
CA THR A 142 -11.15 -12.34 -2.91
C THR A 142 -9.77 -12.77 -2.43
N VAL A 143 -9.58 -14.01 -1.99
CA VAL A 143 -8.26 -14.55 -1.61
C VAL A 143 -7.28 -14.49 -2.77
N LEU A 144 -7.71 -14.88 -3.98
CA LEU A 144 -6.86 -14.80 -5.17
C LEU A 144 -6.44 -13.35 -5.47
N LEU A 145 -7.36 -12.40 -5.34
CA LEU A 145 -7.05 -10.98 -5.51
C LEU A 145 -6.04 -10.51 -4.46
N VAL A 146 -6.28 -10.78 -3.17
CA VAL A 146 -5.39 -10.37 -2.07
C VAL A 146 -3.98 -10.93 -2.23
N ILE A 147 -3.84 -12.19 -2.63
CA ILE A 147 -2.51 -12.78 -2.92
C ILE A 147 -1.81 -12.00 -4.03
N TYR A 148 -2.55 -11.66 -5.10
CA TYR A 148 -1.99 -10.88 -6.19
C TYR A 148 -1.64 -9.46 -5.78
N GLN A 149 -2.49 -8.78 -5.01
CA GLN A 149 -2.22 -7.43 -4.49
C GLN A 149 -1.00 -7.42 -3.57
N LYS A 150 -0.84 -8.40 -2.67
CA LYS A 150 0.36 -8.56 -1.83
C LYS A 150 1.64 -8.69 -2.66
N TYR A 151 1.59 -9.46 -3.74
CA TYR A 151 2.71 -9.56 -4.66
C TYR A 151 3.04 -8.20 -5.29
N VAL A 152 2.03 -7.46 -5.75
CA VAL A 152 2.22 -6.13 -6.37
C VAL A 152 2.74 -5.12 -5.35
N THR A 153 2.15 -5.04 -4.16
CA THR A 153 2.59 -4.12 -3.09
C THR A 153 4.05 -4.35 -2.70
N LYS A 154 4.47 -5.61 -2.58
CA LYS A 154 5.88 -5.94 -2.28
C LYS A 154 6.85 -5.45 -3.36
N ARG A 155 6.43 -5.45 -4.62
CA ARG A 155 7.24 -5.05 -5.76
C ARG A 155 7.26 -3.55 -6.02
N THR A 156 6.13 -2.89 -5.76
CA THR A 156 5.94 -1.47 -6.15
C THR A 156 6.00 -0.53 -4.95
N GLY A 157 5.70 -1.01 -3.75
CA GLY A 157 5.55 -0.17 -2.56
C GLY A 157 4.31 0.74 -2.61
N SER A 158 3.33 0.46 -3.48
CA SER A 158 2.13 1.29 -3.64
C SER A 158 1.25 1.27 -2.39
N VAL A 159 1.08 2.43 -1.78
CA VAL A 159 0.23 2.63 -0.61
C VAL A 159 -1.25 2.44 -0.95
N ALA A 160 -1.66 2.81 -2.17
CA ALA A 160 -3.04 2.64 -2.62
C ALA A 160 -3.41 1.16 -2.77
N ILE A 161 -2.51 0.33 -3.36
CA ILE A 161 -2.75 -1.13 -3.48
C ILE A 161 -2.71 -1.79 -2.11
N GLU A 162 -1.82 -1.36 -1.19
CA GLU A 162 -1.78 -1.84 0.18
C GLU A 162 -3.09 -1.56 0.92
N ALA A 163 -3.65 -0.36 0.76
CA ALA A 163 -4.93 0.01 1.36
C ALA A 163 -6.10 -0.85 0.82
N ASP A 164 -6.13 -1.12 -0.48
CA ASP A 164 -7.14 -1.98 -1.12
C ASP A 164 -6.99 -3.44 -0.66
N GLU A 165 -5.75 -3.93 -0.56
CA GLU A 165 -5.44 -5.27 -0.04
C GLU A 165 -5.90 -5.46 1.41
N MET A 166 -5.66 -4.48 2.27
CA MET A 166 -6.10 -4.52 3.68
C MET A 166 -7.62 -4.50 3.80
N HIS A 167 -8.31 -3.74 2.95
CA HIS A 167 -9.77 -3.74 2.87
C HIS A 167 -10.31 -5.14 2.53
N TYR A 168 -9.86 -5.71 1.40
CA TYR A 168 -10.29 -7.05 0.99
C TYR A 168 -9.86 -8.17 1.97
N SER A 169 -8.75 -8.01 2.67
CA SER A 169 -8.35 -8.94 3.75
C SER A 169 -9.34 -8.90 4.92
N GLY A 170 -9.88 -7.72 5.24
CA GLY A 170 -10.97 -7.57 6.19
C GLY A 170 -12.25 -8.27 5.76
N ASP A 171 -12.61 -8.16 4.49
CA ASP A 171 -13.80 -8.83 3.92
C ASP A 171 -13.65 -10.35 3.96
N ILE A 172 -12.47 -10.90 3.71
CA ILE A 172 -12.18 -12.33 3.87
C ILE A 172 -12.42 -12.73 5.33
N LEU A 173 -11.92 -11.98 6.29
CA LEU A 173 -12.06 -12.27 7.70
C LEU A 173 -13.54 -12.24 8.15
N LEU A 174 -14.30 -11.23 7.69
CA LEU A 174 -15.73 -11.12 7.94
C LEU A 174 -16.51 -12.30 7.36
N ASN A 175 -16.32 -12.58 6.08
CA ASN A 175 -17.00 -13.68 5.39
C ASN A 175 -16.64 -15.05 6.00
N PHE A 176 -15.37 -15.25 6.39
CA PHE A 176 -14.94 -16.46 7.09
C PHE A 176 -15.60 -16.55 8.48
N GLY A 177 -15.66 -15.44 9.23
CA GLY A 177 -16.33 -15.35 10.51
C GLY A 177 -17.81 -15.73 10.42
N VAL A 178 -18.51 -15.19 9.41
CA VAL A 178 -19.92 -15.54 9.14
C VAL A 178 -20.09 -17.02 8.81
N ALA A 179 -19.26 -17.56 7.91
CA ALA A 179 -19.32 -18.98 7.55
C ALA A 179 -19.07 -19.89 8.76
N PHE A 180 -18.10 -19.56 9.61
CA PHE A 180 -17.77 -20.31 10.81
C PHE A 180 -18.86 -20.19 11.89
N SER A 181 -19.46 -19.00 12.04
CA SER A 181 -20.59 -18.77 12.96
C SER A 181 -21.83 -19.57 12.56
N LEU A 182 -22.09 -19.69 11.25
CA LEU A 182 -23.16 -20.55 10.74
C LEU A 182 -22.97 -22.03 11.12
N ILE A 183 -21.73 -22.52 11.09
CA ILE A 183 -21.40 -23.89 11.50
C ILE A 183 -21.59 -24.05 13.03
N LEU A 184 -21.01 -23.16 13.82
CA LEU A 184 -21.08 -23.22 15.28
C LEU A 184 -22.51 -23.03 15.80
N GLY A 185 -23.26 -22.08 15.26
CA GLY A 185 -24.65 -21.85 15.61
C GLY A 185 -25.58 -22.95 15.15
N GLY A 186 -25.33 -23.53 13.96
CA GLY A 186 -26.19 -24.55 13.38
C GLY A 186 -26.01 -25.98 13.95
N TYR A 187 -24.79 -26.33 14.40
CA TYR A 187 -24.46 -27.68 14.91
C TYR A 187 -24.20 -27.72 16.40
N PHE A 188 -23.80 -26.62 17.04
CA PHE A 188 -23.37 -26.58 18.44
C PHE A 188 -24.16 -25.57 19.28
N ASP A 189 -25.19 -24.92 18.73
CA ASP A 189 -26.04 -23.93 19.39
C ASP A 189 -25.25 -22.74 20.03
N VAL A 190 -24.07 -22.40 19.49
CA VAL A 190 -23.25 -21.30 20.00
C VAL A 190 -23.76 -19.97 19.44
N ILE A 191 -24.71 -19.35 20.17
CA ILE A 191 -25.43 -18.13 19.74
C ILE A 191 -24.50 -16.93 19.62
N TYR A 192 -23.42 -16.84 20.42
CA TYR A 192 -22.50 -15.73 20.44
C TYR A 192 -21.33 -15.85 19.45
N ALA A 193 -21.27 -16.91 18.64
CA ALA A 193 -20.18 -17.09 17.67
C ALA A 193 -20.11 -15.91 16.69
N ASP A 194 -21.23 -15.52 16.08
CA ASP A 194 -21.30 -14.44 15.10
C ASP A 194 -20.82 -13.08 15.65
N PRO A 195 -21.35 -12.55 16.77
CA PRO A 195 -20.86 -11.28 17.30
C PRO A 195 -19.40 -11.33 17.79
N ILE A 196 -18.88 -12.49 18.23
CA ILE A 196 -17.46 -12.62 18.61
C ILE A 196 -16.56 -12.48 17.36
N PHE A 197 -16.87 -13.21 16.28
CA PHE A 197 -16.10 -13.08 15.05
C PHE A 197 -16.24 -11.68 14.40
N GLY A 198 -17.43 -11.08 14.46
CA GLY A 198 -17.66 -9.71 14.03
C GLY A 198 -16.82 -8.71 14.83
N ALA A 199 -16.71 -8.87 16.15
CA ALA A 199 -15.86 -8.02 16.98
C ALA A 199 -14.37 -8.16 16.63
N ILE A 200 -13.89 -9.39 16.43
CA ILE A 200 -12.51 -9.65 16.01
C ILE A 200 -12.21 -8.97 14.66
N ALA A 201 -13.11 -9.13 13.69
CA ALA A 201 -12.98 -8.53 12.38
C ALA A 201 -12.99 -6.99 12.46
N CYS A 202 -13.87 -6.41 13.28
CA CYS A 202 -13.93 -4.97 13.52
C CYS A 202 -12.60 -4.43 14.08
N LEU A 203 -12.01 -5.08 15.07
CA LEU A 203 -10.71 -4.69 15.64
C LEU A 203 -9.59 -4.81 14.61
N TYR A 204 -9.59 -5.85 13.78
CA TYR A 204 -8.64 -6.01 12.69
C TYR A 204 -8.76 -4.87 11.67
N LEU A 205 -9.98 -4.54 11.24
CA LEU A 205 -10.23 -3.46 10.29
C LEU A 205 -9.80 -2.09 10.83
N LEU A 206 -10.11 -1.79 12.10
CA LEU A 206 -9.66 -0.55 12.74
C LEU A 206 -8.14 -0.46 12.83
N HIS A 207 -7.46 -1.57 13.15
CA HIS A 207 -6.01 -1.63 13.15
C HIS A 207 -5.43 -1.41 11.76
N SER A 208 -6.00 -2.05 10.72
CA SER A 208 -5.61 -1.87 9.32
C SER A 208 -5.83 -0.43 8.84
N ALA A 209 -6.97 0.17 9.17
CA ALA A 209 -7.26 1.57 8.86
C ALA A 209 -6.22 2.51 9.49
N TYR A 210 -5.84 2.27 10.74
CA TYR A 210 -4.79 3.03 11.41
C TYR A 210 -3.44 2.90 10.71
N GLN A 211 -3.04 1.69 10.30
CA GLN A 211 -1.79 1.47 9.56
C GLN A 211 -1.79 2.22 8.22
N VAL A 212 -2.87 2.08 7.43
CA VAL A 212 -3.02 2.79 6.14
C VAL A 212 -2.99 4.31 6.35
N PHE A 213 -3.67 4.81 7.38
CA PHE A 213 -3.66 6.23 7.73
C PHE A 213 -2.25 6.74 8.00
N ILE A 214 -1.47 6.05 8.84
CA ILE A 214 -0.09 6.43 9.15
C ILE A 214 0.79 6.38 7.90
N THR A 215 0.77 5.27 7.15
CA THR A 215 1.60 5.12 5.94
C THR A 215 1.28 6.19 4.91
N SER A 216 -0.01 6.48 4.68
CA SER A 216 -0.43 7.53 3.75
C SER A 216 -0.01 8.94 4.21
N THR A 217 -0.16 9.22 5.51
CA THR A 217 0.27 10.50 6.09
C THR A 217 1.80 10.66 6.00
N ASP A 218 2.55 9.61 6.29
CA ASP A 218 4.01 9.58 6.18
C ASP A 218 4.47 9.96 4.75
N VAL A 219 3.83 9.40 3.72
CA VAL A 219 4.12 9.74 2.32
C VAL A 219 3.77 11.19 1.99
N LEU A 220 2.62 11.69 2.48
CA LEU A 220 2.21 13.08 2.23
C LEU A 220 3.12 14.09 2.91
N MET A 221 3.66 13.74 4.08
CA MET A 221 4.58 14.57 4.87
C MET A 221 6.05 14.36 4.50
N ASP A 222 6.32 13.71 3.36
CA ASP A 222 7.68 13.50 2.86
C ASP A 222 8.60 12.78 3.87
N LYS A 223 8.07 11.74 4.52
CA LYS A 223 8.87 10.92 5.44
C LYS A 223 10.08 10.32 4.74
N GLU A 224 11.21 10.37 5.42
CA GLU A 224 12.45 9.75 5.00
C GLU A 224 12.30 8.26 4.68
N MET A 225 13.09 7.78 3.74
CA MET A 225 13.25 6.36 3.49
C MET A 225 13.81 5.66 4.75
N SER A 226 13.74 4.33 4.79
CA SER A 226 14.24 3.56 5.93
C SER A 226 15.73 3.84 6.21
N GLU A 227 16.15 3.70 7.46
CA GLU A 227 17.55 3.90 7.84
C GLU A 227 18.49 2.99 7.03
N GLU A 228 18.05 1.76 6.73
CA GLU A 228 18.80 0.82 5.91
C GLU A 228 19.00 1.34 4.48
N GLU A 229 17.95 1.87 3.85
CA GLU A 229 18.03 2.45 2.49
C GLU A 229 18.94 3.70 2.49
N ARG A 230 18.76 4.60 3.47
CA ARG A 230 19.62 5.79 3.62
C ARG A 230 21.07 5.43 3.86
N TYR A 231 21.34 4.38 4.63
CA TYR A 231 22.71 3.90 4.84
C TYR A 231 23.34 3.40 3.53
N LYS A 232 22.58 2.63 2.73
CA LYS A 232 23.04 2.16 1.40
C LYS A 232 23.33 3.33 0.45
N ILE A 233 22.45 4.34 0.41
CA ILE A 233 22.69 5.54 -0.39
C ILE A 233 23.98 6.23 0.04
N LYS A 234 24.21 6.41 1.35
CA LYS A 234 25.45 6.98 1.87
C LYS A 234 26.68 6.15 1.52
N GLU A 235 26.56 4.82 1.53
CA GLU A 235 27.64 3.92 1.16
C GLU A 235 27.98 4.05 -0.34
N ILE A 236 26.98 4.09 -1.21
CA ILE A 236 27.18 4.30 -2.66
C ILE A 236 27.95 5.61 -2.91
N ILE A 237 27.53 6.71 -2.27
CA ILE A 237 28.15 8.02 -2.44
C ILE A 237 29.60 8.01 -1.90
N ARG A 238 29.84 7.46 -0.70
CA ARG A 238 31.17 7.42 -0.07
C ARG A 238 32.17 6.49 -0.77
N ASN A 239 31.67 5.55 -1.58
CA ASN A 239 32.55 4.65 -2.34
C ASN A 239 33.16 5.34 -3.57
N HIS A 240 32.69 6.53 -3.93
CA HIS A 240 33.31 7.34 -4.99
C HIS A 240 34.62 7.98 -4.48
N VAL A 241 35.71 7.79 -5.21
CA VAL A 241 37.08 8.11 -4.75
C VAL A 241 37.26 9.61 -4.48
N GLU A 242 36.58 10.46 -5.23
CA GLU A 242 36.73 11.92 -5.17
C GLU A 242 35.77 12.58 -4.18
N VAL A 243 34.88 11.80 -3.54
CA VAL A 243 33.95 12.34 -2.53
C VAL A 243 34.62 12.29 -1.16
N VAL A 244 34.83 13.47 -0.58
CA VAL A 244 35.44 13.62 0.76
C VAL A 244 34.40 13.43 1.86
N GLY A 245 33.18 13.95 1.68
CA GLY A 245 32.14 13.88 2.69
C GLY A 245 30.73 14.01 2.10
N ILE A 246 29.76 13.70 2.96
CA ILE A 246 28.32 13.86 2.65
C ILE A 246 27.59 14.35 3.88
N HIS A 247 26.72 15.33 3.71
CA HIS A 247 25.84 15.81 4.78
C HIS A 247 24.46 16.19 4.23
N GLU A 248 23.49 16.48 5.09
CA GLU A 248 22.11 16.83 4.77
C GLU A 248 21.40 15.90 3.77
N LEU A 249 21.65 14.57 3.88
CA LEU A 249 20.90 13.60 3.07
C LEU A 249 19.41 13.66 3.42
N ARG A 250 18.59 13.96 2.42
CA ARG A 250 17.12 13.96 2.48
C ARG A 250 16.58 13.04 1.40
N THR A 251 15.63 12.22 1.79
CA THR A 251 15.02 11.23 0.90
C THR A 251 13.51 11.24 1.05
N ARG A 252 12.78 11.02 -0.03
CA ARG A 252 11.33 10.85 0.02
C ARG A 252 10.82 10.01 -1.14
N ARG A 253 9.60 9.47 -0.98
CA ARG A 253 8.90 8.74 -2.03
C ARG A 253 7.63 9.46 -2.44
N SER A 254 7.30 9.39 -3.73
CA SER A 254 6.04 9.91 -4.29
C SER A 254 5.55 8.92 -5.36
N GLY A 255 4.67 7.99 -4.98
CA GLY A 255 4.30 6.86 -5.82
C GLY A 255 5.53 6.01 -6.18
N LEU A 256 5.78 5.82 -7.46
CA LEU A 256 6.96 5.08 -7.96
C LEU A 256 8.25 5.91 -7.96
N ASN A 257 8.18 7.23 -7.84
CA ASN A 257 9.35 8.09 -7.90
C ASN A 257 10.02 8.20 -6.52
N ILE A 258 11.35 8.19 -6.52
CA ILE A 258 12.20 8.39 -5.35
C ILE A 258 12.95 9.71 -5.54
N PHE A 259 12.96 10.57 -4.54
CA PHE A 259 13.72 11.81 -4.55
C PHE A 259 14.82 11.71 -3.51
N ILE A 260 16.06 11.95 -3.95
CA ILE A 260 17.27 11.88 -3.13
C ILE A 260 17.98 13.21 -3.27
N GLN A 261 18.19 13.89 -2.18
CA GLN A 261 18.84 15.19 -2.14
C GLN A 261 19.92 15.19 -1.07
N PHE A 262 21.12 15.66 -1.39
CA PHE A 262 22.22 15.73 -0.43
C PHE A 262 23.27 16.76 -0.82
N HIS A 263 24.09 17.12 0.16
CA HIS A 263 25.30 17.89 -0.02
C HIS A 263 26.49 16.94 -0.12
N MET A 264 27.32 17.13 -1.14
CA MET A 264 28.51 16.34 -1.42
C MET A 264 29.76 17.24 -1.30
N GLU A 265 30.65 16.87 -0.43
CA GLU A 265 31.89 17.61 -0.20
C GLU A 265 33.01 17.08 -1.10
N LEU A 266 33.63 17.99 -1.85
CA LEU A 266 34.71 17.74 -2.80
C LEU A 266 35.96 18.53 -2.38
N GLU A 267 37.14 18.13 -2.86
CA GLU A 267 38.37 18.85 -2.57
C GLU A 267 38.29 20.31 -3.04
N GLN A 268 38.93 21.21 -2.28
CA GLN A 268 38.98 22.64 -2.64
C GLN A 268 39.81 22.87 -3.89
N GLY A 269 39.34 23.80 -4.72
CA GLY A 269 40.10 24.24 -5.90
C GLY A 269 39.90 23.43 -7.16
N ILE A 270 39.01 22.43 -7.16
CA ILE A 270 38.56 21.76 -8.39
C ILE A 270 37.73 22.73 -9.23
N SER A 271 37.73 22.52 -10.53
CA SER A 271 36.90 23.32 -11.44
C SER A 271 35.42 22.94 -11.32
N LEU A 272 34.53 23.86 -11.76
CA LEU A 272 33.10 23.55 -11.82
C LEU A 272 32.81 22.38 -12.78
N GLU A 273 33.58 22.23 -13.84
CA GLU A 273 33.48 21.13 -14.81
C GLU A 273 33.79 19.78 -14.13
N GLU A 274 34.91 19.70 -13.39
CA GLU A 274 35.27 18.50 -12.62
C GLU A 274 34.22 18.16 -11.56
N ALA A 275 33.70 19.16 -10.82
CA ALA A 275 32.65 18.94 -9.82
C ALA A 275 31.35 18.42 -10.46
N HIS A 276 31.02 18.90 -11.67
CA HIS A 276 29.87 18.40 -12.43
C HIS A 276 30.05 16.94 -12.86
N ASP A 277 31.22 16.62 -13.44
CA ASP A 277 31.54 15.25 -13.88
C ASP A 277 31.47 14.24 -12.71
N ILE A 278 31.97 14.62 -11.52
CA ILE A 278 31.87 13.80 -10.31
C ILE A 278 30.39 13.62 -9.89
N SER A 279 29.62 14.70 -9.93
CA SER A 279 28.18 14.66 -9.59
C SER A 279 27.43 13.72 -10.53
N ASP A 280 27.68 13.77 -11.82
CA ASP A 280 27.04 12.90 -12.82
C ASP A 280 27.40 11.42 -12.58
N GLN A 281 28.67 11.13 -12.20
CA GLN A 281 29.08 9.76 -11.89
C GLN A 281 28.40 9.23 -10.60
N VAL A 282 28.32 10.06 -9.56
CA VAL A 282 27.63 9.69 -8.31
C VAL A 282 26.13 9.51 -8.55
N GLU A 283 25.51 10.38 -9.33
CA GLU A 283 24.10 10.23 -9.75
C GLU A 283 23.87 8.91 -10.49
N ALA A 284 24.71 8.60 -11.49
CA ALA A 284 24.62 7.37 -12.25
C ALA A 284 24.75 6.12 -11.35
N ASN A 285 25.66 6.15 -10.37
CA ASN A 285 25.84 5.06 -9.40
C ASN A 285 24.58 4.89 -8.52
N ILE A 286 23.93 5.98 -8.12
CA ILE A 286 22.69 5.91 -7.33
C ILE A 286 21.56 5.36 -8.20
N ILE A 287 21.40 5.83 -9.44
CA ILE A 287 20.34 5.39 -10.37
C ILE A 287 20.49 3.91 -10.72
N GLU A 288 21.68 3.34 -10.75
CA GLU A 288 21.90 1.91 -10.96
C GLU A 288 21.20 1.06 -9.88
N PHE A 289 21.22 1.51 -8.61
CA PHE A 289 20.57 0.81 -7.49
C PHE A 289 19.10 1.25 -7.29
N TYR A 290 18.78 2.49 -7.67
CA TYR A 290 17.44 3.09 -7.51
C TYR A 290 16.96 3.66 -8.86
N PRO A 291 16.55 2.82 -9.82
CA PRO A 291 16.30 3.24 -11.22
C PRO A 291 15.15 4.23 -11.40
N ASN A 292 14.34 4.46 -10.35
CA ASN A 292 13.24 5.43 -10.36
C ASN A 292 13.56 6.66 -9.50
N SER A 293 14.84 6.93 -9.25
CA SER A 293 15.25 8.08 -8.45
C SER A 293 15.54 9.32 -9.32
N GLU A 294 15.23 10.47 -8.75
CA GLU A 294 15.67 11.79 -9.17
C GLU A 294 16.62 12.31 -8.10
N VAL A 295 17.85 12.58 -8.48
CA VAL A 295 18.93 12.91 -7.54
C VAL A 295 19.31 14.38 -7.68
N PHE A 296 19.32 15.09 -6.56
CA PHE A 296 19.76 16.49 -6.48
C PHE A 296 21.03 16.57 -5.63
N ILE A 297 22.14 16.95 -6.26
CA ILE A 297 23.44 17.05 -5.61
C ILE A 297 23.84 18.52 -5.50
N HIS A 298 24.10 18.96 -4.26
CA HIS A 298 24.77 20.23 -4.01
C HIS A 298 26.24 19.96 -3.74
N ALA A 299 27.10 20.37 -4.65
CA ALA A 299 28.55 20.20 -4.49
C ALA A 299 29.12 21.35 -3.64
N ASP A 300 29.68 21.00 -2.49
CA ASP A 300 30.33 21.93 -1.55
C ASP A 300 31.85 21.71 -1.55
N PRO A 301 32.66 22.79 -1.45
CA PRO A 301 34.10 22.62 -1.18
C PRO A 301 34.30 22.12 0.25
N TYR A 302 35.11 21.09 0.44
CA TYR A 302 35.45 20.56 1.76
C TYR A 302 36.12 21.63 2.62
N ASP A 303 35.64 21.81 3.86
CA ASP A 303 36.15 22.81 4.80
C ASP A 303 36.45 22.16 6.15
N ASP A 304 37.75 21.90 6.38
CA ASP A 304 38.24 21.32 7.64
C ASP A 304 37.80 22.09 8.90
N SER A 305 37.57 23.41 8.77
CA SER A 305 37.18 24.25 9.91
C SER A 305 35.77 23.94 10.43
N LYS A 306 34.89 23.38 9.58
CA LYS A 306 33.52 23.00 9.96
C LYS A 306 33.44 21.63 10.64
N HIS A 307 34.42 20.76 10.45
CA HIS A 307 34.45 19.38 10.98
C HIS A 307 35.32 19.21 12.22
N GLY A 308 36.10 20.24 12.62
CA GLY A 308 37.01 20.22 13.78
C GLY A 308 36.37 20.54 15.14
N ALA A 309 35.05 20.61 15.27
CA ALA A 309 34.36 20.95 16.51
C ALA A 309 33.30 19.88 16.89
N MET A 310 33.70 18.58 16.98
CA MET A 310 32.95 17.56 17.70
C MET A 310 33.84 16.88 18.73
#